data_388388a019bc2dbc1bc0ef7b896a87bf
#
_entry.id   388388a019bc2dbc1bc0ef7b896a87bf
#
_cell.length_a   1.000
_cell.length_b   1.000
_cell.length_c   1.000
_cell.angle_alpha   90.00
_cell.angle_beta   90.00
_cell.angle_gamma   90.00
#
_symmetry.space_group_name_H-M   'P 1'
#
loop_
_entity.id
_entity.type
_entity.pdbx_description
1 polymer ?
#
loop_
_entity_poly.entity_id
_entity_poly.type
_entity_poly.pdbx_seq_one_letter_code
_entity_poly.pdbx_strand_id
1 'polypeptide(L)'
;VTMVLIAMEIYRKYPVFGEKCLYLATTENEHDPNNPGRMSKDRIMHRLSELLRGKDEYYARPYQVAAYLKGAHQQNGYIPEKPYTVEVEAMNSNYEYNSKMDAKFIQYYVLTGGKDSGKDIIRVIKPWDSKYFLVDNFPGLYSQVKELPGSKTWDDNMFIK
;
A
#
# COMPACT_ATOMS: atom_id res chain seq x y z
N VAL A 1 7.60 -3.28 -1.49
CA VAL A 1 6.77 -2.06 -1.48
C VAL A 1 5.91 -2.00 -2.74
N THR A 2 6.50 -1.92 -3.91
CA THR A 2 5.78 -1.77 -5.21
C THR A 2 4.71 -2.85 -5.41
N MET A 3 5.00 -4.11 -5.08
CA MET A 3 4.03 -5.21 -5.22
C MET A 3 2.77 -5.00 -4.39
N VAL A 4 2.88 -4.45 -3.18
CA VAL A 4 1.69 -4.15 -2.35
C VAL A 4 0.87 -3.02 -2.97
N LEU A 5 1.51 -1.95 -3.47
CA LEU A 5 0.80 -0.86 -4.14
C LEU A 5 0.08 -1.36 -5.41
N ILE A 6 0.74 -2.21 -6.21
CA ILE A 6 0.11 -2.84 -7.37
C ILE A 6 -1.07 -3.70 -6.93
N ALA A 7 -0.92 -4.51 -5.88
CA ALA A 7 -1.99 -5.36 -5.36
C ALA A 7 -3.18 -4.54 -4.84
N MET A 8 -2.92 -3.39 -4.19
CA MET A 8 -3.97 -2.45 -3.77
C MET A 8 -4.73 -1.87 -4.97
N GLU A 9 -4.03 -1.50 -6.06
CA GLU A 9 -4.69 -1.00 -7.26
C GLU A 9 -5.50 -2.10 -7.96
N ILE A 10 -4.97 -3.32 -8.03
CA ILE A 10 -5.71 -4.48 -8.53
C ILE A 10 -6.94 -4.73 -7.65
N TYR A 11 -6.82 -4.63 -6.32
CA TYR A 11 -7.94 -4.80 -5.40
C TYR A 11 -9.05 -3.76 -5.65
N ARG A 12 -8.67 -2.52 -5.92
CA ARG A 12 -9.62 -1.46 -6.25
C ARG A 12 -10.52 -1.83 -7.42
N LYS A 13 -9.96 -2.41 -8.47
CA LYS A 13 -10.68 -2.82 -9.69
C LYS A 13 -11.26 -4.24 -9.61
N TYR A 14 -10.47 -5.18 -9.09
CA TYR A 14 -10.76 -6.61 -9.07
C TYR A 14 -10.55 -7.18 -7.65
N PRO A 15 -11.51 -6.99 -6.73
CA PRO A 15 -11.29 -7.20 -5.30
C PRO A 15 -10.86 -8.63 -4.95
N VAL A 16 -11.47 -9.64 -5.54
CA VAL A 16 -11.12 -11.04 -5.26
C VAL A 16 -9.69 -11.37 -5.69
N PHE A 17 -9.28 -10.88 -6.85
CA PHE A 17 -7.94 -11.11 -7.36
C PHE A 17 -6.90 -10.27 -6.62
N GLY A 18 -7.21 -9.00 -6.35
CA GLY A 18 -6.33 -8.11 -5.60
C GLY A 18 -6.10 -8.57 -4.16
N GLU A 19 -7.10 -9.14 -3.49
CA GLU A 19 -6.91 -9.74 -2.17
C GLU A 19 -5.90 -10.90 -2.22
N LYS A 20 -5.96 -11.75 -3.23
CA LYS A 20 -4.95 -12.82 -3.43
C LYS A 20 -3.55 -12.26 -3.68
N CYS A 21 -3.44 -11.18 -4.45
CA CYS A 21 -2.17 -10.52 -4.69
C CYS A 21 -1.60 -9.92 -3.39
N LEU A 22 -2.45 -9.30 -2.56
CA LEU A 22 -2.06 -8.81 -1.22
C LEU A 22 -1.59 -9.95 -0.33
N TYR A 23 -2.34 -11.06 -0.30
CA TYR A 23 -1.98 -12.24 0.48
C TYR A 23 -0.58 -12.76 0.12
N LEU A 24 -0.25 -12.83 -1.15
CA LEU A 24 1.07 -13.28 -1.61
C LEU A 24 2.20 -12.28 -1.36
N ALA A 25 1.89 -11.00 -1.21
CA ALA A 25 2.87 -9.93 -1.01
C ALA A 25 3.13 -9.60 0.47
N THR A 26 2.35 -10.17 1.39
CA THR A 26 2.37 -9.86 2.81
C THR A 26 2.65 -11.09 3.67
N THR A 27 2.98 -10.86 4.94
CA THR A 27 3.20 -11.93 5.91
C THR A 27 1.90 -12.39 6.53
N GLU A 28 1.98 -13.52 7.24
CA GLU A 28 0.86 -14.08 8.01
C GLU A 28 0.25 -13.14 9.05
N ASN A 29 1.01 -12.13 9.51
CA ASN A 29 0.49 -11.10 10.42
C ASN A 29 -0.69 -10.31 9.82
N GLU A 30 -0.78 -10.26 8.50
CA GLU A 30 -1.82 -9.55 7.77
C GLU A 30 -2.91 -10.51 7.24
N HIS A 31 -2.75 -11.81 7.49
CA HIS A 31 -3.67 -12.85 7.04
C HIS A 31 -4.75 -13.16 8.07
N ASP A 32 -5.83 -13.76 7.63
CA ASP A 32 -6.89 -14.26 8.49
C ASP A 32 -6.45 -15.62 9.07
N PRO A 33 -6.25 -15.72 10.39
CA PRO A 33 -5.77 -16.97 11.00
C PRO A 33 -6.80 -18.12 10.91
N ASN A 34 -8.06 -17.81 10.67
CA ASN A 34 -9.15 -18.79 10.60
C ASN A 34 -9.50 -19.17 9.14
N ASN A 35 -9.01 -18.42 8.17
CA ASN A 35 -9.34 -18.61 6.75
C ASN A 35 -8.07 -18.58 5.89
N PRO A 36 -7.35 -19.70 5.74
CA PRO A 36 -6.16 -19.77 4.92
C PRO A 36 -6.39 -19.25 3.49
N GLY A 37 -5.46 -18.47 2.98
CA GLY A 37 -5.55 -17.84 1.66
C GLY A 37 -6.34 -16.53 1.63
N ARG A 38 -6.77 -16.02 2.78
CA ARG A 38 -7.48 -14.74 2.92
C ARG A 38 -6.70 -13.74 3.75
N MET A 39 -6.84 -12.47 3.40
CA MET A 39 -6.37 -11.35 4.21
C MET A 39 -7.28 -11.16 5.43
N SER A 40 -6.74 -10.60 6.52
CA SER A 40 -7.53 -10.26 7.70
C SER A 40 -8.64 -9.28 7.35
N LYS A 41 -9.90 -9.70 7.55
CA LYS A 41 -11.07 -8.90 7.23
C LYS A 41 -11.14 -7.63 8.07
N ASP A 42 -10.99 -7.77 9.37
CA ASP A 42 -11.22 -6.67 10.32
C ASP A 42 -10.04 -5.70 10.38
N ARG A 43 -8.81 -6.18 10.15
CA ARG A 43 -7.60 -5.37 10.21
C ARG A 43 -7.32 -4.57 8.95
N ILE A 44 -7.47 -5.19 7.80
CA ILE A 44 -7.03 -4.60 6.52
C ILE A 44 -8.16 -4.47 5.52
N MET A 45 -8.87 -5.58 5.23
CA MET A 45 -9.78 -5.60 4.09
C MET A 45 -10.95 -4.64 4.23
N HIS A 46 -11.48 -4.47 5.45
CA HIS A 46 -12.51 -3.47 5.69
C HIS A 46 -12.00 -2.06 5.36
N ARG A 47 -10.85 -1.67 5.91
CA ARG A 47 -10.25 -0.34 5.65
C ARG A 47 -9.90 -0.12 4.20
N LEU A 48 -9.31 -1.12 3.53
CA LEU A 48 -9.00 -1.01 2.11
C LEU A 48 -10.27 -0.91 1.24
N SER A 49 -11.33 -1.61 1.62
CA SER A 49 -12.61 -1.51 0.92
C SER A 49 -13.19 -0.12 1.00
N GLU A 50 -13.28 0.45 2.20
CA GLU A 50 -13.78 1.82 2.40
C GLU A 50 -12.91 2.85 1.68
N LEU A 51 -11.58 2.72 1.82
CA LEU A 51 -10.64 3.66 1.25
C LEU A 51 -10.61 3.66 -0.27
N LEU A 52 -10.53 2.48 -0.89
CA LEU A 52 -10.30 2.36 -2.34
C LEU A 52 -11.58 2.24 -3.16
N ARG A 53 -12.66 1.78 -2.55
CA ARG A 53 -13.91 1.39 -3.22
C ARG A 53 -15.18 1.91 -2.54
N GLY A 54 -15.02 2.60 -1.42
CA GLY A 54 -16.13 3.20 -0.67
C GLY A 54 -16.89 4.22 -1.51
N LYS A 55 -18.15 4.43 -1.16
CA LYS A 55 -19.01 5.44 -1.77
C LYS A 55 -19.06 6.73 -0.95
N ASP A 56 -18.58 6.68 0.27
CA ASP A 56 -18.50 7.86 1.14
C ASP A 56 -17.33 8.72 0.69
N GLU A 57 -17.63 9.88 0.13
CA GLU A 57 -16.66 10.84 -0.37
C GLU A 57 -15.68 11.32 0.71
N TYR A 58 -16.11 11.31 1.98
CA TYR A 58 -15.24 11.66 3.09
C TYR A 58 -14.13 10.65 3.34
N TYR A 59 -14.40 9.36 3.12
CA TYR A 59 -13.43 8.28 3.38
C TYR A 59 -12.77 7.74 2.12
N ALA A 60 -13.45 7.70 1.00
CA ALA A 60 -12.95 7.10 -0.23
C ALA A 60 -11.80 7.92 -0.86
N ARG A 61 -10.75 7.21 -1.22
CA ARG A 61 -9.57 7.76 -1.92
C ARG A 61 -9.18 6.80 -3.06
N PRO A 62 -9.94 6.75 -4.15
CA PRO A 62 -9.62 5.87 -5.28
C PRO A 62 -8.24 6.14 -5.88
N TYR A 63 -7.70 7.33 -5.64
CA TYR A 63 -6.35 7.79 -6.03
C TYR A 63 -5.27 7.50 -4.96
N GLN A 64 -5.58 6.72 -3.93
CA GLN A 64 -4.65 6.41 -2.83
C GLN A 64 -3.31 5.89 -3.33
N VAL A 65 -3.33 4.92 -4.26
CA VAL A 65 -2.11 4.32 -4.81
C VAL A 65 -1.32 5.34 -5.64
N ALA A 66 -2.01 6.16 -6.41
CA ALA A 66 -1.34 7.18 -7.23
C ALA A 66 -0.51 8.15 -6.39
N ALA A 67 -0.99 8.50 -5.20
CA ALA A 67 -0.30 9.43 -4.30
C ALA A 67 1.08 8.96 -3.83
N TYR A 68 1.40 7.66 -3.99
CA TYR A 68 2.73 7.08 -3.70
C TYR A 68 3.62 6.93 -4.93
N LEU A 69 3.18 7.39 -6.08
CA LEU A 69 3.99 7.38 -7.29
C LEU A 69 4.70 8.73 -7.45
N LYS A 70 5.93 8.67 -7.95
CA LYS A 70 6.76 9.86 -8.18
C LYS A 70 6.02 10.93 -8.95
N GLY A 71 6.15 12.18 -8.50
CA GLY A 71 5.54 13.35 -9.13
C GLY A 71 4.06 13.56 -8.82
N ALA A 72 3.37 12.56 -8.22
CA ALA A 72 1.98 12.69 -7.83
C ALA A 72 1.82 13.49 -6.53
N HIS A 73 1.03 14.55 -6.56
CA HIS A 73 0.72 15.37 -5.39
C HIS A 73 -0.67 15.98 -5.50
N GLN A 74 -1.19 16.47 -4.39
CA GLN A 74 -2.55 17.00 -4.32
C GLN A 74 -2.83 18.06 -5.38
N GLN A 75 -1.92 19.04 -5.56
CA GLN A 75 -2.12 20.18 -6.46
C GLN A 75 -2.18 19.78 -7.95
N ASN A 76 -1.54 18.65 -8.34
CA ASN A 76 -1.66 18.15 -9.71
C ASN A 76 -2.74 17.08 -9.89
N GLY A 77 -3.57 16.82 -8.85
CA GLY A 77 -4.63 15.83 -8.90
C GLY A 77 -4.11 14.39 -8.84
N TYR A 78 -2.97 14.18 -8.20
CA TYR A 78 -2.28 12.88 -8.11
C TYR A 78 -1.94 12.26 -9.46
N ILE A 79 -1.54 13.09 -10.43
CA ILE A 79 -1.04 12.64 -11.73
C ILE A 79 0.46 12.36 -11.60
N PRO A 80 0.90 11.08 -11.66
CA PRO A 80 2.30 10.74 -11.53
C PRO A 80 3.10 10.97 -12.81
N GLU A 81 4.42 11.07 -12.65
CA GLU A 81 5.37 11.07 -13.75
C GLU A 81 5.47 9.67 -14.38
N LYS A 82 5.80 9.65 -15.68
CA LYS A 82 6.11 8.39 -16.37
C LYS A 82 7.61 8.24 -16.58
N PRO A 83 8.20 7.05 -16.46
CA PRO A 83 7.56 5.79 -16.05
C PRO A 83 7.12 5.82 -14.59
N TYR A 84 6.05 5.10 -14.26
CA TYR A 84 5.54 5.04 -12.88
C TYR A 84 6.56 4.40 -11.94
N THR A 85 7.01 5.15 -10.96
CA THR A 85 8.01 4.72 -9.98
C THR A 85 7.55 5.00 -8.56
N VAL A 86 7.98 4.17 -7.62
CA VAL A 86 7.81 4.36 -6.19
C VAL A 86 9.17 4.74 -5.60
N GLU A 87 9.22 5.85 -4.89
CA GLU A 87 10.45 6.30 -4.23
C GLU A 87 10.44 5.81 -2.77
N VAL A 88 11.53 5.18 -2.36
CA VAL A 88 11.69 4.64 -1.01
C VAL A 88 13.06 5.04 -0.44
N GLU A 89 13.09 5.29 0.87
CA GLU A 89 14.31 5.57 1.62
C GLU A 89 14.42 4.56 2.77
N ALA A 90 15.58 3.94 2.95
CA ALA A 90 15.80 3.07 4.09
C ALA A 90 15.87 3.90 5.39
N MET A 91 15.12 3.49 6.41
CA MET A 91 15.22 4.13 7.74
C MET A 91 16.51 3.78 8.46
N ASN A 92 16.97 2.56 8.28
CA ASN A 92 18.20 2.02 8.86
C ASN A 92 18.97 1.26 7.76
N SER A 93 20.29 1.34 7.86
CA SER A 93 21.18 0.72 6.88
C SER A 93 21.32 -0.81 7.04
N ASN A 94 20.89 -1.36 8.16
CA ASN A 94 21.07 -2.76 8.50
C ASN A 94 19.74 -3.46 8.75
N TYR A 95 19.67 -4.73 8.39
CA TYR A 95 18.56 -5.59 8.79
C TYR A 95 18.60 -5.82 10.30
N GLU A 96 17.47 -5.59 10.94
CA GLU A 96 17.25 -5.96 12.34
C GLU A 96 16.66 -7.38 12.38
N TYR A 97 17.13 -8.17 13.37
CA TYR A 97 16.59 -9.51 13.58
C TYR A 97 15.44 -9.47 14.57
N ASN A 98 14.33 -10.10 14.23
CA ASN A 98 13.22 -10.30 15.13
C ASN A 98 13.12 -11.78 15.52
N SER A 99 13.47 -12.08 16.78
CA SER A 99 13.48 -13.46 17.28
C SER A 99 12.11 -14.13 17.36
N LYS A 100 11.03 -13.35 17.48
CA LYS A 100 9.65 -13.89 17.52
C LYS A 100 9.20 -14.38 16.14
N MET A 101 9.74 -13.78 15.10
CA MET A 101 9.38 -14.08 13.71
C MET A 101 10.43 -14.93 13.01
N ASP A 102 11.56 -15.19 13.67
CA ASP A 102 12.75 -15.82 13.06
C ASP A 102 13.08 -15.24 11.69
N ALA A 103 13.09 -13.92 11.60
CA ALA A 103 13.24 -13.21 10.35
C ALA A 103 14.06 -11.92 10.52
N LYS A 104 14.72 -11.52 9.46
CA LYS A 104 15.35 -10.21 9.34
C LYS A 104 14.35 -9.23 8.74
N PHE A 105 14.26 -8.03 9.30
CA PHE A 105 13.43 -6.97 8.75
C PHE A 105 14.21 -5.69 8.50
N ILE A 106 13.68 -4.87 7.61
CA ILE A 106 14.12 -3.50 7.36
C ILE A 106 12.90 -2.60 7.23
N GLN A 107 13.01 -1.39 7.73
CA GLN A 107 11.99 -0.38 7.57
C GLN A 107 12.37 0.61 6.47
N TYR A 108 11.40 0.97 5.66
CA TYR A 108 11.52 1.97 4.63
C TYR A 108 10.53 3.10 4.86
N TYR A 109 10.93 4.30 4.51
CA TYR A 109 10.00 5.36 4.16
C TYR A 109 9.56 5.18 2.71
N VAL A 110 8.27 5.22 2.47
CA VAL A 110 7.69 5.32 1.13
C VAL A 110 7.29 6.78 0.95
N LEU A 111 7.88 7.44 -0.04
CA LEU A 111 7.60 8.85 -0.28
C LEU A 111 6.21 9.02 -0.88
N THR A 112 5.54 10.11 -0.52
CA THR A 112 4.19 10.41 -1.02
C THR A 112 3.93 11.91 -1.05
N GLY A 113 3.34 12.39 -2.13
CA GLY A 113 2.80 13.76 -2.21
C GLY A 113 1.40 13.91 -1.60
N GLY A 114 0.88 12.83 -1.03
CA GLY A 114 -0.48 12.78 -0.48
C GLY A 114 -0.60 13.10 1.02
N LYS A 115 0.50 13.31 1.73
CA LYS A 115 0.50 13.56 3.19
C LYS A 115 1.41 14.71 3.57
N ASP A 116 1.11 15.35 4.69
CA ASP A 116 1.95 16.45 5.23
C ASP A 116 3.33 15.96 5.65
N SER A 117 3.44 14.71 6.13
CA SER A 117 4.71 14.07 6.45
C SER A 117 5.60 13.82 5.24
N GLY A 118 5.04 13.85 4.02
CA GLY A 118 5.71 13.50 2.77
C GLY A 118 6.12 12.03 2.66
N LYS A 119 5.84 11.22 3.66
CA LYS A 119 6.26 9.81 3.71
C LYS A 119 5.45 8.96 4.68
N ASP A 120 5.46 7.66 4.44
CA ASP A 120 4.91 6.62 5.32
C ASP A 120 5.93 5.52 5.60
N ILE A 121 5.75 4.83 6.71
CA ILE A 121 6.62 3.73 7.09
C ILE A 121 6.03 2.40 6.62
N ILE A 122 6.89 1.57 6.05
CA ILE A 122 6.58 0.19 5.71
C ILE A 122 7.67 -0.72 6.26
N ARG A 123 7.28 -1.85 6.84
CA ARG A 123 8.21 -2.88 7.27
C ARG A 123 8.21 -4.04 6.29
N VAL A 124 9.41 -4.41 5.87
CA VAL A 124 9.64 -5.53 4.96
C VAL A 124 10.49 -6.55 5.68
N ILE A 125 10.12 -7.80 5.61
CA ILE A 125 10.86 -8.90 6.20
C ILE A 125 11.30 -9.90 5.13
N LYS A 126 12.38 -10.58 5.42
CA LYS A 126 12.82 -11.77 4.70
C LYS A 126 12.75 -12.96 5.65
N PRO A 127 11.72 -13.80 5.55
CA PRO A 127 11.68 -15.05 6.29
C PRO A 127 12.92 -15.90 5.99
N TRP A 128 13.38 -16.64 6.99
CA TRP A 128 14.66 -17.35 6.90
C TRP A 128 14.72 -18.35 5.74
N ASP A 129 13.61 -19.03 5.49
CA ASP A 129 13.44 -20.04 4.45
C ASP A 129 12.93 -19.50 3.10
N SER A 130 12.64 -18.19 3.04
CA SER A 130 12.08 -17.57 1.84
C SER A 130 13.15 -16.96 0.94
N LYS A 131 12.95 -17.10 -0.36
CA LYS A 131 13.71 -16.36 -1.38
C LYS A 131 13.20 -14.93 -1.57
N TYR A 132 12.01 -14.63 -1.07
CA TYR A 132 11.30 -13.38 -1.32
C TYR A 132 11.20 -12.54 -0.06
N PHE A 133 11.17 -11.24 -0.27
CA PHE A 133 10.83 -10.27 0.75
C PHE A 133 9.31 -10.09 0.79
N LEU A 134 8.75 -10.08 2.00
CA LEU A 134 7.33 -9.87 2.24
C LEU A 134 7.12 -8.58 3.02
N VAL A 135 5.99 -7.96 2.80
CA VAL A 135 5.58 -6.80 3.59
C VAL A 135 4.89 -7.29 4.85
N ASP A 136 5.38 -6.83 6.00
CA ASP A 136 4.90 -7.28 7.31
C ASP A 136 3.98 -6.25 7.97
N ASN A 137 4.23 -4.96 7.72
CA ASN A 137 3.42 -3.89 8.30
C ASN A 137 3.43 -2.68 7.36
N PHE A 138 2.25 -2.17 7.01
CA PHE A 138 2.09 -1.05 6.07
C PHE A 138 0.88 -0.15 6.34
N PRO A 139 0.57 0.19 7.61
CA PRO A 139 -0.65 0.94 7.94
C PRO A 139 -0.72 2.31 7.27
N GLY A 140 0.43 2.92 6.98
CA GLY A 140 0.51 4.17 6.25
C GLY A 140 -0.14 4.10 4.87
N LEU A 141 0.08 3.00 4.14
CA LEU A 141 -0.41 2.87 2.77
C LEU A 141 -1.94 2.80 2.66
N TYR A 142 -2.64 2.40 3.73
CA TYR A 142 -4.11 2.40 3.80
C TYR A 142 -4.69 3.41 4.79
N SER A 143 -3.90 4.39 5.22
CA SER A 143 -4.41 5.62 5.83
C SER A 143 -4.58 6.69 4.76
N GLN A 144 -5.66 7.47 4.87
CA GLN A 144 -6.08 8.41 3.84
C GLN A 144 -4.97 9.40 3.44
N VAL A 145 -4.82 9.58 2.14
CA VAL A 145 -4.12 10.75 1.58
C VAL A 145 -5.06 11.96 1.54
N LYS A 146 -4.51 13.14 1.36
CA LYS A 146 -5.29 14.39 1.25
C LYS A 146 -6.32 14.31 0.12
N GLU A 147 -7.43 14.96 0.31
CA GLU A 147 -8.47 15.07 -0.71
C GLU A 147 -7.98 15.80 -1.96
N LEU A 148 -8.58 15.44 -3.09
CA LEU A 148 -8.41 16.23 -4.29
C LEU A 148 -8.94 17.64 -4.07
N PRO A 149 -8.27 18.69 -4.57
CA PRO A 149 -8.86 20.01 -4.62
C PRO A 149 -10.16 19.96 -5.42
N GLY A 150 -11.18 20.74 -5.01
CA GLY A 150 -12.50 20.71 -5.62
C GLY A 150 -12.56 20.99 -7.13
N SER A 151 -11.46 21.53 -7.71
CA SER A 151 -11.30 21.74 -9.15
C SER A 151 -10.68 20.54 -9.90
N LYS A 152 -10.30 19.47 -9.21
CA LYS A 152 -9.62 18.30 -9.80
C LYS A 152 -10.53 17.09 -9.80
N THR A 153 -10.46 16.33 -10.88
CA THR A 153 -11.12 15.05 -11.04
C THR A 153 -10.08 13.95 -11.16
N TRP A 154 -10.42 12.77 -10.63
CA TRP A 154 -9.60 11.58 -10.75
C TRP A 154 -9.92 10.81 -12.02
N ASP A 155 -8.90 10.43 -12.80
CA ASP A 155 -9.05 9.50 -13.90
C ASP A 155 -9.03 8.07 -13.38
N ASP A 156 -10.20 7.46 -13.26
CA ASP A 156 -10.37 6.12 -12.72
C ASP A 156 -9.67 5.02 -13.56
N ASN A 157 -9.30 5.32 -14.79
CA ASN A 157 -8.66 4.39 -15.71
C ASN A 157 -7.15 4.64 -15.90
N MET A 158 -6.53 5.45 -15.04
CA MET A 158 -5.13 5.86 -15.21
C MET A 158 -4.16 4.67 -15.27
N PHE A 159 -4.35 3.64 -14.45
CA PHE A 159 -3.43 2.50 -14.34
C PHE A 159 -3.92 1.22 -14.98
N ILE A 160 -5.18 0.89 -14.82
CA ILE A 160 -5.77 -0.38 -15.25
C ILE A 160 -6.99 -0.05 -16.11
N LYS A 161 -6.88 -0.30 -17.38
CA LYS A 161 -7.98 -0.20 -18.35
C LYS A 161 -8.82 -1.45 -18.33
#